data_c53f64289c4e0b08fd344b9d7b6564e0
#
_entry.id   c53f64289c4e0b08fd344b9d7b6564e0
#
_cell.length_a   1.000
_cell.length_b   1.000
_cell.length_c   1.000
_cell.angle_alpha   90.00
_cell.angle_beta   90.00
_cell.angle_gamma   90.00
#
_symmetry.space_group_name_H-M   'P 1'
#
loop_
_entity.id
_entity.type
_entity.pdbx_description
1 polymer ?
#
loop_
_entity_poly.entity_id
_entity_poly.type
_entity_poly.pdbx_seq_one_letter_code
_entity_poly.pdbx_strand_id
1 'polypeptide(L)'
;MGGRGSRPVSVLSAMHSRDFCRTGTRSIAWLALLLSMLPTLLFAQDTVTLYIEQVTLVSPDAETDPVINLVIRDRELDIVTKDDVPVEEFTLTFNARGKYLLGQLSLGEPPSFVILDKDPRIDFDVLLDSKRHLLLAIKEGEVVENRLAAVAEMPQTQPQERKEPRWLAYTPPPLAMPSAYLDATKWNRWDTKAISGLFSAGLVLDRTRWVSQNDVSELQVGDLDDFSGGEIRGLRFGVVGTLNFADPWVYTIFGATNAFDSGFDQERDDDFAWFDVRVDIPLYKGTTLSIGKQKEPISLERLTPLIYLPMQERSAFIDAMLPARNTGIVLSGSALNRRMTWAGGVFNNFIEGDESIGDTATQLVGRVTGIPWQSPDKSNLFHLGAGYRYSNAKQGTLYLSEPETNNSALFVNTQNIVDAEDMYTVDLEVAWRSGPFVLSGEYMQSEVKSVSAGDPTFSGWYVSGIWALTGEMRQYNPQGGVFQRPPVAKSVYQNGMGAWELTARYSWTDLSDANVNGGEMDIWSAGIRWWLTPFINVDMNYRYISLDGPGLSNDPNLSNGNSGVLNGRLVLLLE
;
A
#
# COMPACT_ATOMS: atom_id res chain seq x y z
N MET A 1 45.80 -13.22 -65.95
CA MET A 1 44.36 -12.83 -65.98
C MET A 1 43.75 -13.43 -64.72
N GLY A 2 43.61 -12.79 -63.60
CA GLY A 2 42.89 -11.61 -63.29
C GLY A 2 41.71 -12.06 -62.42
N GLY A 3 41.89 -12.27 -61.13
CA GLY A 3 40.81 -12.65 -60.22
C GLY A 3 41.05 -12.03 -58.84
N ARG A 4 40.35 -10.96 -58.55
CA ARG A 4 40.43 -10.21 -57.29
C ARG A 4 39.82 -11.00 -56.14
N GLY A 5 40.57 -11.20 -55.06
CA GLY A 5 40.08 -11.64 -53.78
C GLY A 5 39.40 -10.48 -53.02
N SER A 6 38.23 -10.71 -52.55
CA SER A 6 37.53 -9.86 -51.59
C SER A 6 37.84 -10.33 -50.17
N ARG A 7 38.44 -9.42 -49.37
CA ARG A 7 38.61 -9.59 -47.92
C ARG A 7 37.29 -9.27 -47.21
N PRO A 8 36.94 -9.96 -46.13
CA PRO A 8 35.84 -9.54 -45.28
C PRO A 8 36.27 -8.36 -44.41
N VAL A 9 35.49 -7.30 -44.41
CA VAL A 9 35.61 -6.13 -43.53
C VAL A 9 35.03 -6.48 -42.18
N SER A 10 35.87 -6.46 -41.16
CA SER A 10 35.48 -6.46 -39.78
C SER A 10 34.86 -5.10 -39.45
N VAL A 11 33.56 -5.08 -39.13
CA VAL A 11 32.91 -3.94 -38.49
C VAL A 11 32.66 -4.33 -37.04
N LEU A 12 33.62 -3.97 -36.20
CA LEU A 12 33.47 -3.95 -34.75
C LEU A 12 34.34 -2.80 -34.22
N SER A 13 33.71 -1.79 -33.80
CA SER A 13 34.07 -0.77 -32.79
C SER A 13 33.63 0.63 -33.20
N ALA A 14 32.75 1.17 -32.47
CA ALA A 14 32.51 2.57 -32.18
C ALA A 14 31.00 2.90 -32.13
N MET A 15 30.32 2.34 -31.15
CA MET A 15 29.08 2.94 -30.64
C MET A 15 29.05 2.66 -29.15
N HIS A 16 29.69 3.50 -28.39
CA HIS A 16 29.40 3.64 -26.95
C HIS A 16 30.03 4.95 -26.47
N SER A 17 29.29 5.69 -25.75
CA SER A 17 29.69 6.78 -24.86
C SER A 17 29.24 8.21 -25.16
N ARG A 18 28.23 8.45 -25.98
CA ARG A 18 27.73 9.85 -26.10
C ARG A 18 26.24 10.10 -25.93
N ASP A 19 25.41 9.10 -25.85
CA ASP A 19 23.95 9.33 -25.75
C ASP A 19 23.39 9.20 -24.33
N PHE A 20 24.10 8.60 -23.38
CA PHE A 20 23.63 8.43 -22.00
C PHE A 20 23.54 9.74 -21.18
N CYS A 21 24.18 10.81 -21.64
CA CYS A 21 24.15 12.11 -20.94
C CYS A 21 23.05 13.08 -21.40
N ARG A 22 22.28 12.72 -22.44
CA ARG A 22 21.22 13.61 -22.97
C ARG A 22 19.81 13.28 -22.47
N THR A 23 19.55 12.09 -22.02
CA THR A 23 18.24 11.70 -21.50
C THR A 23 18.04 12.10 -20.03
N GLY A 24 19.08 12.06 -19.21
CA GLY A 24 19.01 12.45 -17.79
C GLY A 24 18.66 13.93 -17.56
N THR A 25 19.11 14.81 -18.45
CA THR A 25 18.82 16.26 -18.33
C THR A 25 17.40 16.66 -18.73
N ARG A 26 16.73 15.88 -19.57
CA ARG A 26 15.31 16.13 -19.90
C ARG A 26 14.36 15.69 -18.79
N SER A 27 14.66 14.60 -18.13
CA SER A 27 13.85 14.09 -16.99
C SER A 27 13.92 15.01 -15.77
N ILE A 28 15.11 15.60 -15.50
CA ILE A 28 15.30 16.55 -14.40
C ILE A 28 14.55 17.88 -14.68
N ALA A 29 14.49 18.30 -15.94
CA ALA A 29 13.77 19.51 -16.34
C ALA A 29 12.25 19.37 -16.15
N TRP A 30 11.69 18.20 -16.40
CA TRP A 30 10.27 17.91 -16.14
C TRP A 30 9.97 17.81 -14.65
N LEU A 31 10.87 17.25 -13.85
CA LEU A 31 10.71 17.19 -12.39
C LEU A 31 10.77 18.59 -11.77
N ALA A 32 11.66 19.46 -12.27
CA ALA A 32 11.73 20.86 -11.84
C ALA A 32 10.47 21.65 -12.27
N LEU A 33 9.88 21.34 -13.43
CA LEU A 33 8.64 21.94 -13.89
C LEU A 33 7.43 21.45 -13.10
N LEU A 34 7.39 20.17 -12.73
CA LEU A 34 6.37 19.61 -11.84
C LEU A 34 6.49 20.15 -10.41
N LEU A 35 7.71 20.35 -9.90
CA LEU A 35 7.95 20.96 -8.59
C LEU A 35 7.67 22.47 -8.59
N SER A 36 7.82 23.16 -9.74
CA SER A 36 7.48 24.58 -9.86
C SER A 36 5.99 24.84 -10.11
N MET A 37 5.24 23.79 -10.49
CA MET A 37 3.77 23.83 -10.60
C MET A 37 3.07 23.32 -9.33
N LEU A 38 3.83 22.93 -8.28
CA LEU A 38 3.26 22.89 -6.95
C LEU A 38 2.90 24.35 -6.62
N PRO A 39 1.58 24.71 -6.59
CA PRO A 39 1.22 25.96 -5.96
C PRO A 39 1.86 25.89 -4.59
N THR A 40 2.39 26.99 -4.12
CA THR A 40 2.60 27.19 -2.70
C THR A 40 1.26 26.79 -2.05
N LEU A 41 1.16 25.53 -1.70
CA LEU A 41 0.17 25.04 -0.76
C LEU A 41 0.51 25.74 0.54
N LEU A 42 0.02 26.99 0.66
CA LEU A 42 -0.45 27.44 1.94
C LEU A 42 -1.38 26.30 2.36
N PHE A 43 -0.88 25.46 3.26
CA PHE A 43 -1.69 24.54 4.01
C PHE A 43 -2.80 25.42 4.59
N ALA A 44 -4.01 25.33 4.04
CA ALA A 44 -5.17 25.70 4.79
C ALA A 44 -5.07 24.81 6.03
N GLN A 45 -4.65 25.36 7.16
CA GLN A 45 -4.89 24.74 8.45
C GLN A 45 -6.39 24.45 8.40
N ASP A 46 -6.77 23.19 8.54
CA ASP A 46 -8.17 22.87 8.75
C ASP A 46 -8.60 23.69 9.95
N THR A 47 -9.43 24.69 9.70
CA THR A 47 -9.93 25.59 10.73
C THR A 47 -10.82 24.77 11.63
N VAL A 48 -10.28 24.31 12.76
CA VAL A 48 -11.05 23.56 13.75
C VAL A 48 -12.02 24.53 14.39
N THR A 49 -13.29 24.41 14.08
CA THR A 49 -14.34 25.19 14.71
C THR A 49 -15.03 24.35 15.78
N LEU A 50 -14.87 24.75 17.04
CA LEU A 50 -15.53 24.14 18.19
C LEU A 50 -16.81 24.93 18.52
N TYR A 51 -17.91 24.25 18.65
CA TYR A 51 -19.15 24.82 19.17
C TYR A 51 -19.52 24.18 20.50
N ILE A 52 -19.72 25.00 21.54
CA ILE A 52 -20.17 24.58 22.87
C ILE A 52 -21.55 25.17 23.12
N GLU A 53 -22.53 24.28 23.19
CA GLU A 53 -23.93 24.62 23.27
C GLU A 53 -24.41 24.67 24.72
N GLN A 54 -25.12 25.76 25.09
CA GLN A 54 -25.91 25.93 26.32
C GLN A 54 -25.15 25.65 27.62
N VAL A 55 -23.93 26.18 27.76
CA VAL A 55 -23.17 26.13 29.02
C VAL A 55 -23.52 27.26 29.96
N THR A 56 -23.62 26.97 31.25
CA THR A 56 -23.79 28.02 32.30
C THR A 56 -22.45 28.66 32.65
N LEU A 57 -22.28 29.95 32.38
CA LEU A 57 -21.06 30.67 32.75
C LEU A 57 -21.12 31.04 34.25
N VAL A 58 -20.19 30.49 35.03
CA VAL A 58 -20.06 30.77 36.44
C VAL A 58 -19.34 32.12 36.61
N SER A 59 -20.07 33.13 37.08
CA SER A 59 -19.51 34.47 37.38
C SER A 59 -19.54 34.73 38.87
N PRO A 60 -18.42 35.21 39.47
CA PRO A 60 -18.38 35.52 40.92
C PRO A 60 -19.31 36.66 41.32
N ASP A 61 -19.62 37.58 40.40
CA ASP A 61 -20.29 38.85 40.67
C ASP A 61 -21.70 38.97 40.06
N ALA A 62 -22.23 37.96 39.42
CA ALA A 62 -23.52 38.03 38.77
C ALA A 62 -24.68 37.52 39.66
N GLU A 63 -25.79 38.29 39.73
CA GLU A 63 -27.03 37.88 40.41
C GLU A 63 -27.66 36.64 39.75
N THR A 64 -27.40 36.39 38.44
CA THR A 64 -27.85 35.21 37.68
C THR A 64 -26.79 34.80 36.67
N ASP A 65 -26.47 33.51 36.65
CA ASP A 65 -25.49 32.97 35.69
C ASP A 65 -26.12 32.87 34.30
N PRO A 66 -25.51 33.49 33.29
CA PRO A 66 -26.03 33.35 31.94
C PRO A 66 -25.74 31.95 31.36
N VAL A 67 -26.71 31.39 30.68
CA VAL A 67 -26.52 30.25 29.78
C VAL A 67 -26.08 30.81 28.42
N ILE A 68 -24.95 30.37 27.93
CA ILE A 68 -24.32 30.90 26.71
C ILE A 68 -23.93 29.78 25.74
N ASN A 69 -23.80 30.18 24.50
CA ASN A 69 -23.23 29.39 23.41
C ASN A 69 -21.86 30.01 23.03
N LEU A 70 -20.88 29.16 22.76
CA LEU A 70 -19.50 29.56 22.42
C LEU A 70 -19.09 28.95 21.09
N VAL A 71 -18.41 29.77 20.27
CA VAL A 71 -17.72 29.31 19.07
C VAL A 71 -16.24 29.68 19.17
N ILE A 72 -15.38 28.68 18.99
CA ILE A 72 -13.93 28.86 18.94
C ILE A 72 -13.49 28.46 17.53
N ARG A 73 -12.90 29.40 16.77
CA ARG A 73 -12.33 29.18 15.46
C ARG A 73 -10.84 29.46 15.49
N ASP A 74 -10.07 28.54 14.88
CA ASP A 74 -8.62 28.71 14.78
C ASP A 74 -7.95 29.01 16.14
N ARG A 75 -8.46 28.38 17.22
CA ARG A 75 -8.04 28.54 18.60
C ARG A 75 -8.44 29.87 19.25
N GLU A 76 -9.11 30.78 18.56
CA GLU A 76 -9.58 32.06 19.10
C GLU A 76 -11.08 31.99 19.39
N LEU A 77 -11.51 32.66 20.46
CA LEU A 77 -12.92 32.79 20.83
C LEU A 77 -13.61 33.75 19.87
N ASP A 78 -14.44 33.22 18.96
CA ASP A 78 -15.10 34.00 17.92
C ASP A 78 -16.48 34.51 18.33
N ILE A 79 -17.29 33.68 18.98
CA ILE A 79 -18.66 34.02 19.37
C ILE A 79 -18.94 33.64 20.82
N VAL A 80 -19.57 34.56 21.56
CA VAL A 80 -20.22 34.33 22.86
C VAL A 80 -21.62 34.94 22.78
N THR A 81 -22.65 34.10 22.80
CA THR A 81 -24.04 34.57 22.65
C THR A 81 -25.01 33.75 23.51
N LYS A 82 -26.17 34.37 23.81
CA LYS A 82 -27.31 33.66 24.44
C LYS A 82 -28.26 33.05 23.40
N ASP A 83 -28.14 33.49 22.16
CA ASP A 83 -28.98 33.06 21.07
C ASP A 83 -28.40 31.79 20.42
N ASP A 84 -29.23 31.00 19.77
CA ASP A 84 -28.79 29.83 19.02
C ASP A 84 -27.92 30.27 17.84
N VAL A 85 -26.78 29.60 17.66
CA VAL A 85 -25.87 29.84 16.53
C VAL A 85 -26.24 28.91 15.39
N PRO A 86 -26.45 29.42 14.14
CA PRO A 86 -26.75 28.55 13.00
C PRO A 86 -25.64 27.52 12.75
N VAL A 87 -26.01 26.23 12.64
CA VAL A 87 -25.12 25.06 12.66
C VAL A 87 -24.57 24.75 11.25
N GLU A 88 -24.11 25.71 10.46
CA GLU A 88 -23.72 25.35 9.09
C GLU A 88 -22.26 24.88 8.93
N GLU A 89 -21.34 25.10 9.87
CA GLU A 89 -19.90 24.78 9.65
C GLU A 89 -19.10 24.44 10.93
N PHE A 90 -19.60 23.66 11.88
CA PHE A 90 -18.80 23.29 13.06
C PHE A 90 -18.09 21.94 12.89
N THR A 91 -16.80 21.90 13.21
CA THR A 91 -16.00 20.66 13.19
C THR A 91 -16.33 19.76 14.38
N LEU A 92 -16.54 20.35 15.56
CA LEU A 92 -16.90 19.64 16.80
C LEU A 92 -17.98 20.42 17.56
N THR A 93 -19.03 19.75 17.97
CA THR A 93 -20.10 20.30 18.79
C THR A 93 -20.16 19.59 20.13
N PHE A 94 -20.16 20.35 21.22
CA PHE A 94 -20.31 19.84 22.58
C PHE A 94 -21.60 20.39 23.21
N ASN A 95 -22.53 19.52 23.56
CA ASN A 95 -23.70 19.91 24.34
C ASN A 95 -23.31 19.98 25.82
N ALA A 96 -23.27 21.20 26.35
CA ALA A 96 -22.94 21.46 27.75
C ALA A 96 -24.15 21.93 28.58
N ARG A 97 -25.37 21.56 28.15
CA ARG A 97 -26.62 21.90 28.85
C ARG A 97 -26.61 21.41 30.29
N GLY A 98 -26.86 22.31 31.24
CA GLY A 98 -26.83 21.98 32.66
C GLY A 98 -25.42 21.71 33.21
N LYS A 99 -24.38 22.13 32.50
CA LYS A 99 -22.98 22.10 32.93
C LYS A 99 -22.47 23.51 33.19
N TYR A 100 -21.35 23.61 33.89
CA TYR A 100 -20.86 24.85 34.45
C TYR A 100 -19.47 25.16 33.90
N LEU A 101 -19.32 26.33 33.26
CA LEU A 101 -18.07 26.80 32.72
C LEU A 101 -17.38 27.71 33.73
N LEU A 102 -16.14 27.40 34.07
CA LEU A 102 -15.25 28.17 34.90
C LEU A 102 -14.03 28.59 34.12
N GLY A 103 -13.86 29.91 33.91
CA GLY A 103 -12.74 30.46 33.16
C GLY A 103 -13.01 31.88 32.69
N GLN A 104 -11.99 32.49 32.09
CA GLN A 104 -12.09 33.84 31.52
C GLN A 104 -12.30 33.73 30.02
N LEU A 105 -13.29 34.48 29.51
CA LEU A 105 -13.65 34.52 28.09
C LEU A 105 -13.38 35.92 27.55
N SER A 106 -12.50 36.02 26.56
CA SER A 106 -12.20 37.28 25.84
C SER A 106 -12.33 37.01 24.33
N LEU A 107 -13.21 37.75 23.65
CA LEU A 107 -13.38 37.64 22.20
C LEU A 107 -12.08 37.99 21.46
N GLY A 108 -11.74 37.19 20.46
CA GLY A 108 -10.52 37.36 19.65
C GLY A 108 -9.24 36.88 20.34
N GLU A 109 -9.34 36.22 21.49
CA GLU A 109 -8.19 35.67 22.21
C GLU A 109 -8.36 34.14 22.37
N PRO A 110 -7.25 33.37 22.46
CA PRO A 110 -7.29 31.94 22.75
C PRO A 110 -7.86 31.67 24.14
N PRO A 111 -9.05 31.05 24.28
CA PRO A 111 -9.70 30.87 25.56
C PRO A 111 -9.05 29.75 26.38
N SER A 112 -9.08 29.89 27.70
CA SER A 112 -8.69 28.86 28.65
C SER A 112 -9.78 28.70 29.71
N PHE A 113 -10.47 27.57 29.73
CA PHE A 113 -11.55 27.29 30.68
C PHE A 113 -11.77 25.78 30.88
N VAL A 114 -12.55 25.48 31.91
CA VAL A 114 -13.01 24.10 32.18
C VAL A 114 -14.52 24.07 32.26
N ILE A 115 -15.10 22.91 31.87
CA ILE A 115 -16.52 22.61 32.04
C ILE A 115 -16.65 21.50 33.08
N LEU A 116 -17.49 21.73 34.07
CA LEU A 116 -17.72 20.87 35.22
C LEU A 116 -19.17 20.35 35.20
N ASP A 117 -19.40 19.18 35.80
CA ASP A 117 -20.73 18.55 35.87
C ASP A 117 -21.66 19.18 36.92
N LYS A 118 -21.09 19.92 37.90
CA LYS A 118 -21.81 20.59 38.96
C LYS A 118 -21.29 22.02 39.21
N ASP A 119 -22.11 22.85 39.85
CA ASP A 119 -21.74 24.19 40.23
C ASP A 119 -20.67 24.19 41.36
N PRO A 120 -19.42 24.68 41.07
CA PRO A 120 -18.34 24.67 42.05
C PRO A 120 -18.55 25.61 43.25
N ARG A 121 -19.54 26.52 43.21
CA ARG A 121 -19.89 27.38 44.32
C ARG A 121 -20.81 26.70 45.33
N ILE A 122 -21.58 25.68 44.88
CA ILE A 122 -22.48 24.85 45.69
C ILE A 122 -21.76 23.63 46.23
N ASP A 123 -20.96 22.99 45.41
CA ASP A 123 -20.20 21.78 45.70
C ASP A 123 -18.72 21.98 45.41
N PHE A 124 -17.94 22.40 46.43
CA PHE A 124 -16.53 22.71 46.29
C PHE A 124 -15.67 21.46 46.03
N ASP A 125 -16.16 20.27 46.36
CA ASP A 125 -15.48 18.99 46.11
C ASP A 125 -15.27 18.77 44.61
N VAL A 126 -16.06 19.42 43.76
CA VAL A 126 -15.93 19.38 42.27
C VAL A 126 -14.55 19.90 41.81
N LEU A 127 -13.96 20.84 42.51
CA LEU A 127 -12.61 21.37 42.20
C LEU A 127 -11.50 20.47 42.74
N LEU A 128 -11.78 19.67 43.80
CA LEU A 128 -10.79 18.82 44.46
C LEU A 128 -10.67 17.45 43.76
N ASP A 129 -11.74 16.92 43.17
CA ASP A 129 -11.75 15.68 42.42
C ASP A 129 -11.99 15.92 40.93
N SER A 130 -11.01 16.54 40.28
CA SER A 130 -11.08 16.85 38.84
C SER A 130 -11.26 15.60 37.97
N LYS A 131 -10.73 14.42 38.39
CA LYS A 131 -10.89 13.17 37.67
C LYS A 131 -12.34 12.70 37.57
N ARG A 132 -13.19 13.14 38.48
CA ARG A 132 -14.60 12.75 38.53
C ARG A 132 -15.52 13.79 37.89
N HIS A 133 -15.21 15.07 38.04
CA HIS A 133 -16.13 16.17 37.77
C HIS A 133 -15.74 17.06 36.58
N LEU A 134 -14.50 16.96 36.08
CA LEU A 134 -14.05 17.67 34.90
C LEU A 134 -14.56 16.98 33.63
N LEU A 135 -15.35 17.68 32.83
CA LEU A 135 -15.96 17.15 31.61
C LEU A 135 -15.22 17.61 30.34
N LEU A 136 -14.78 18.86 30.31
CA LEU A 136 -14.01 19.42 29.19
C LEU A 136 -12.98 20.41 29.75
N ALA A 137 -11.77 20.37 29.23
CA ALA A 137 -10.75 21.39 29.47
C ALA A 137 -10.25 21.93 28.14
N ILE A 138 -10.30 23.27 28.01
CA ILE A 138 -9.72 24.00 26.89
C ILE A 138 -8.60 24.86 27.43
N LYS A 139 -7.42 24.79 26.81
CA LYS A 139 -6.26 25.59 27.13
C LYS A 139 -5.73 26.21 25.85
N GLU A 140 -5.63 27.53 25.85
CA GLU A 140 -5.15 28.34 24.72
C GLU A 140 -5.87 27.93 23.39
N GLY A 141 -7.20 27.75 23.49
CA GLY A 141 -8.06 27.38 22.35
C GLY A 141 -8.00 25.90 21.92
N GLU A 142 -7.18 25.05 22.56
CA GLU A 142 -7.09 23.62 22.28
C GLU A 142 -7.83 22.77 23.32
N VAL A 143 -8.48 21.71 22.87
CA VAL A 143 -9.09 20.71 23.75
C VAL A 143 -7.99 19.85 24.37
N VAL A 144 -7.80 19.99 25.69
CA VAL A 144 -6.78 19.23 26.45
C VAL A 144 -7.37 17.96 27.07
N GLU A 145 -8.61 18.02 27.51
CA GLU A 145 -9.35 16.87 28.05
C GLU A 145 -10.81 16.95 27.63
N ASN A 146 -11.38 15.84 27.21
CA ASN A 146 -12.77 15.75 26.79
C ASN A 146 -13.43 14.48 27.35
N ARG A 147 -14.38 14.67 28.27
CA ARG A 147 -15.27 13.64 28.82
C ARG A 147 -16.74 14.03 28.64
N LEU A 148 -17.02 15.21 28.09
CA LEU A 148 -18.34 15.46 27.56
C LEU A 148 -18.55 14.41 26.48
N ALA A 149 -19.57 13.57 26.66
CA ALA A 149 -20.04 12.77 25.55
C ALA A 149 -20.24 13.74 24.38
N ALA A 150 -19.52 13.56 23.30
CA ALA A 150 -19.86 14.21 22.06
C ALA A 150 -21.31 13.78 21.79
N VAL A 151 -22.27 14.60 22.14
CA VAL A 151 -23.65 14.39 21.78
C VAL A 151 -23.70 14.73 20.30
N ALA A 152 -23.41 13.73 19.50
CA ALA A 152 -23.93 13.63 18.17
C ALA A 152 -25.43 13.33 18.26
N GLU A 153 -26.20 14.23 18.85
CA GLU A 153 -27.60 14.44 18.60
C GLU A 153 -27.75 15.86 18.06
N MET A 154 -27.36 15.99 16.80
CA MET A 154 -28.04 16.93 15.94
C MET A 154 -29.54 16.66 16.01
N PRO A 155 -30.43 17.70 15.98
CA PRO A 155 -31.85 17.48 15.66
C PRO A 155 -31.83 16.65 14.38
N GLN A 156 -32.56 15.54 14.37
CA GLN A 156 -32.70 14.65 13.23
C GLN A 156 -33.39 15.35 12.04
N THR A 157 -32.74 16.26 11.36
CA THR A 157 -32.49 15.98 9.95
C THR A 157 -31.74 14.67 10.06
N GLN A 158 -32.38 13.56 9.71
CA GLN A 158 -31.78 12.22 9.63
C GLN A 158 -30.33 12.42 9.31
N PRO A 159 -29.35 11.89 10.11
CA PRO A 159 -27.98 12.01 9.67
C PRO A 159 -28.11 11.62 8.22
N GLN A 160 -27.83 12.55 7.29
CA GLN A 160 -27.32 12.05 6.04
C GLN A 160 -26.18 11.24 6.58
N GLU A 161 -26.45 9.92 6.80
CA GLU A 161 -25.40 8.94 6.83
C GLU A 161 -24.44 9.54 5.84
N ARG A 162 -23.24 10.00 6.27
CA ARG A 162 -22.15 10.12 5.32
C ARG A 162 -22.14 8.74 4.75
N LYS A 163 -22.92 8.58 3.68
CA LYS A 163 -22.95 7.34 2.94
C LYS A 163 -21.53 7.23 2.55
N GLU A 164 -20.81 6.37 3.30
CA GLU A 164 -19.47 5.96 2.90
C GLU A 164 -19.56 5.87 1.41
N PRO A 165 -18.68 6.57 0.66
CA PRO A 165 -18.87 6.67 -0.78
C PRO A 165 -19.23 5.26 -1.24
N ARG A 166 -20.36 5.10 -1.91
CA ARG A 166 -20.95 3.76 -2.16
C ARG A 166 -19.93 2.76 -2.71
N TRP A 167 -18.91 3.27 -3.41
CA TRP A 167 -17.81 2.49 -3.92
C TRP A 167 -16.90 1.87 -2.83
N LEU A 168 -16.77 2.45 -1.61
CA LEU A 168 -16.05 1.83 -0.50
C LEU A 168 -16.72 0.53 -0.03
N ALA A 169 -18.05 0.45 -0.15
CA ALA A 169 -18.80 -0.75 0.22
C ALA A 169 -18.62 -1.90 -0.77
N TYR A 170 -18.15 -1.63 -1.98
CA TYR A 170 -18.08 -2.58 -3.09
C TYR A 170 -16.66 -2.97 -3.51
N THR A 171 -15.64 -2.62 -2.72
CA THR A 171 -14.27 -3.01 -3.06
C THR A 171 -14.11 -4.52 -2.93
N PRO A 172 -14.02 -5.24 -4.05
CA PRO A 172 -13.92 -6.68 -3.99
C PRO A 172 -12.50 -7.14 -3.66
N PRO A 173 -12.33 -8.32 -3.06
CA PRO A 173 -11.07 -9.04 -3.15
C PRO A 173 -10.72 -9.30 -4.64
N PRO A 174 -9.45 -9.27 -5.03
CA PRO A 174 -8.24 -9.11 -4.24
C PRO A 174 -7.72 -7.66 -4.17
N LEU A 175 -8.53 -6.66 -4.46
CA LEU A 175 -8.10 -5.28 -4.43
C LEU A 175 -7.86 -4.83 -2.99
N ALA A 176 -6.60 -4.59 -2.63
CA ALA A 176 -6.29 -3.83 -1.43
C ALA A 176 -6.60 -2.36 -1.71
N MET A 177 -7.59 -1.81 -1.00
CA MET A 177 -7.88 -0.39 -1.06
C MET A 177 -6.73 0.40 -0.49
N PRO A 178 -6.27 1.47 -1.13
CA PRO A 178 -5.47 2.47 -0.46
C PRO A 178 -6.21 2.95 0.80
N SER A 179 -5.54 2.98 1.93
CA SER A 179 -6.15 3.40 3.21
C SER A 179 -6.63 4.86 3.21
N ALA A 180 -6.08 5.66 2.33
CA ALA A 180 -6.47 7.04 2.07
C ALA A 180 -7.92 7.25 1.64
N TYR A 181 -8.60 6.25 1.18
CA TYR A 181 -10.05 6.39 0.91
C TYR A 181 -10.86 6.69 2.18
N LEU A 182 -10.31 6.38 3.34
CA LEU A 182 -10.94 6.70 4.61
C LEU A 182 -10.68 8.15 5.04
N ASP A 183 -9.51 8.70 4.67
CA ASP A 183 -9.02 10.00 5.11
C ASP A 183 -8.81 11.01 3.97
N ALA A 184 -9.32 10.71 2.76
CA ALA A 184 -9.08 11.53 1.58
C ALA A 184 -9.49 12.99 1.79
N THR A 185 -8.55 13.88 1.55
CA THR A 185 -8.80 15.32 1.50
C THR A 185 -9.75 15.65 0.35
N LYS A 186 -10.57 16.68 0.50
CA LYS A 186 -11.60 17.02 -0.50
C LYS A 186 -11.04 17.43 -1.86
N TRP A 187 -9.76 17.82 -1.96
CA TRP A 187 -9.15 18.39 -3.17
C TRP A 187 -8.99 17.39 -4.34
N ASN A 188 -8.80 16.10 -4.02
CA ASN A 188 -8.56 15.06 -5.02
C ASN A 188 -9.82 14.23 -5.33
N ARG A 189 -10.99 14.66 -4.85
CA ARG A 189 -12.28 14.00 -5.02
C ARG A 189 -13.20 14.79 -5.92
N TRP A 190 -14.04 14.07 -6.65
CA TRP A 190 -15.21 14.62 -7.31
C TRP A 190 -16.41 13.71 -7.04
N ASP A 191 -17.57 14.31 -6.91
CA ASP A 191 -18.84 13.61 -6.73
C ASP A 191 -19.92 14.31 -7.55
N THR A 192 -20.43 13.60 -8.56
CA THR A 192 -21.50 14.04 -9.43
C THR A 192 -22.65 13.03 -9.41
N LYS A 193 -23.78 13.36 -10.03
CA LYS A 193 -24.92 12.44 -10.12
C LYS A 193 -24.58 11.15 -10.88
N ALA A 194 -23.71 11.22 -11.89
CA ALA A 194 -23.40 10.10 -12.78
C ALA A 194 -22.12 9.35 -12.38
N ILE A 195 -21.12 10.07 -11.89
CA ILE A 195 -19.79 9.52 -11.61
C ILE A 195 -19.20 10.21 -10.37
N SER A 196 -18.59 9.43 -9.51
CA SER A 196 -17.75 9.93 -8.41
C SER A 196 -16.37 9.31 -8.49
N GLY A 197 -15.39 9.93 -7.85
CA GLY A 197 -14.05 9.37 -7.88
C GLY A 197 -13.03 10.11 -7.02
N LEU A 198 -11.85 9.54 -7.01
CA LEU A 198 -10.68 9.99 -6.28
C LEU A 198 -9.46 9.84 -7.19
N PHE A 199 -8.64 10.87 -7.28
CA PHE A 199 -7.30 10.81 -7.86
C PHE A 199 -6.30 10.39 -6.79
N SER A 200 -5.39 9.50 -7.13
CA SER A 200 -4.32 9.05 -6.27
C SER A 200 -3.02 8.92 -7.07
N ALA A 201 -1.90 9.22 -6.43
CA ALA A 201 -0.58 9.04 -7.00
C ALA A 201 0.42 8.58 -5.93
N GLY A 202 1.49 7.92 -6.37
CA GLY A 202 2.60 7.49 -5.52
C GLY A 202 3.91 7.56 -6.26
N LEU A 203 4.90 8.20 -5.65
CA LEU A 203 6.28 8.26 -6.12
C LEU A 203 7.17 7.47 -5.19
N VAL A 204 8.00 6.58 -5.76
CA VAL A 204 8.99 5.79 -5.04
C VAL A 204 10.37 6.10 -5.58
N LEU A 205 11.26 6.53 -4.70
CA LEU A 205 12.66 6.84 -4.99
C LEU A 205 13.55 5.86 -4.24
N ASP A 206 14.44 5.20 -4.95
CA ASP A 206 15.36 4.20 -4.42
C ASP A 206 16.82 4.64 -4.51
N ARG A 207 17.59 4.17 -3.55
CA ARG A 207 19.05 4.21 -3.55
C ARG A 207 19.57 2.83 -3.23
N THR A 208 20.25 2.20 -4.18
CA THR A 208 20.90 0.90 -4.04
C THR A 208 22.40 1.07 -3.92
N ARG A 209 23.02 0.31 -3.01
CA ARG A 209 24.46 0.20 -2.88
C ARG A 209 24.85 -1.24 -2.56
N TRP A 210 25.55 -1.86 -3.48
CA TRP A 210 26.18 -3.14 -3.25
C TRP A 210 27.40 -2.92 -2.34
N VAL A 211 27.49 -3.65 -1.25
CA VAL A 211 28.51 -3.44 -0.20
C VAL A 211 29.49 -4.59 -0.08
N SER A 212 29.14 -5.74 -0.64
CA SER A 212 30.02 -6.90 -0.73
C SER A 212 29.62 -7.82 -1.88
N GLN A 213 30.62 -8.42 -2.52
CA GLN A 213 30.46 -9.44 -3.54
C GLN A 213 31.74 -10.32 -3.50
N ASN A 214 31.59 -11.65 -3.53
CA ASN A 214 32.74 -12.53 -3.66
C ASN A 214 33.00 -12.87 -5.13
N ASP A 215 34.19 -13.40 -5.43
CA ASP A 215 34.65 -13.72 -6.79
C ASP A 215 33.69 -14.69 -7.51
N VAL A 216 33.04 -15.59 -6.79
CA VAL A 216 32.06 -16.54 -7.36
C VAL A 216 30.80 -15.82 -7.79
N SER A 217 30.28 -14.95 -6.96
CA SER A 217 29.11 -14.12 -7.31
C SER A 217 29.39 -13.24 -8.53
N GLU A 218 30.61 -12.65 -8.63
CA GLU A 218 31.00 -11.87 -9.80
C GLU A 218 31.03 -12.72 -11.08
N LEU A 219 31.48 -13.97 -11.01
CA LEU A 219 31.42 -14.90 -12.13
C LEU A 219 29.97 -15.29 -12.49
N GLN A 220 29.07 -15.36 -11.50
CA GLN A 220 27.67 -15.74 -11.72
C GLN A 220 26.84 -14.59 -12.30
N VAL A 221 27.00 -13.36 -11.83
CA VAL A 221 26.05 -12.26 -12.11
C VAL A 221 26.71 -10.98 -12.62
N GLY A 222 28.04 -10.98 -12.79
CA GLY A 222 28.82 -9.80 -13.17
C GLY A 222 29.14 -8.88 -12.00
N ASP A 223 29.74 -7.73 -12.29
CA ASP A 223 30.09 -6.73 -11.28
C ASP A 223 28.83 -6.00 -10.81
N LEU A 224 28.48 -6.20 -9.55
CA LEU A 224 27.30 -5.61 -8.94
C LEU A 224 27.46 -4.12 -8.59
N ASP A 225 28.68 -3.58 -8.56
CA ASP A 225 28.90 -2.15 -8.36
C ASP A 225 28.27 -1.32 -9.50
N ASP A 226 28.17 -1.86 -10.71
CA ASP A 226 27.51 -1.23 -11.85
C ASP A 226 26.02 -0.95 -11.60
N PHE A 227 25.39 -1.68 -10.70
CA PHE A 227 23.99 -1.50 -10.27
C PHE A 227 23.84 -0.60 -9.05
N SER A 228 24.94 -0.06 -8.51
CA SER A 228 24.89 0.89 -7.39
C SER A 228 24.47 2.27 -7.89
N GLY A 229 23.37 2.79 -7.39
CA GLY A 229 22.85 4.08 -7.89
C GLY A 229 21.60 4.54 -7.19
N GLY A 230 21.07 5.66 -7.64
CA GLY A 230 19.76 6.17 -7.24
C GLY A 230 18.84 6.22 -8.46
N GLU A 231 17.57 5.88 -8.26
CA GLU A 231 16.59 5.82 -9.34
C GLU A 231 15.20 6.20 -8.89
N ILE A 232 14.36 6.53 -9.84
CA ILE A 232 12.90 6.55 -9.65
C ILE A 232 12.43 5.11 -9.84
N ARG A 233 12.17 4.41 -8.73
CA ARG A 233 11.63 3.04 -8.74
C ARG A 233 10.29 2.98 -9.47
N GLY A 234 9.49 4.02 -9.35
CA GLY A 234 8.26 4.18 -10.10
C GLY A 234 7.42 5.36 -9.67
N LEU A 235 6.66 5.86 -10.61
CA LEU A 235 5.57 6.81 -10.41
C LEU A 235 4.27 6.13 -10.82
N ARG A 236 3.40 5.87 -9.84
CA ARG A 236 2.05 5.34 -10.08
C ARG A 236 1.04 6.45 -9.90
N PHE A 237 0.07 6.56 -10.80
CA PHE A 237 -1.04 7.49 -10.65
C PHE A 237 -2.31 6.97 -11.33
N GLY A 238 -3.45 7.45 -10.88
CA GLY A 238 -4.71 7.03 -11.44
C GLY A 238 -5.92 7.50 -10.66
N VAL A 239 -7.04 6.91 -11.02
CA VAL A 239 -8.34 7.24 -10.47
C VAL A 239 -9.11 5.97 -10.10
N VAL A 240 -9.87 6.06 -9.02
CA VAL A 240 -10.85 5.05 -8.64
C VAL A 240 -12.13 5.75 -8.24
N GLY A 241 -13.26 5.17 -8.55
CA GLY A 241 -14.54 5.77 -8.23
C GLY A 241 -15.71 4.91 -8.62
N THR A 242 -16.90 5.50 -8.67
CA THR A 242 -18.13 4.80 -9.04
C THR A 242 -18.80 5.39 -10.25
N LEU A 243 -19.35 4.53 -11.08
CA LEU A 243 -20.44 4.83 -12.00
C LEU A 243 -21.74 4.69 -11.20
N ASN A 244 -22.47 5.80 -11.04
CA ASN A 244 -23.59 5.89 -10.09
C ASN A 244 -24.89 5.35 -10.71
N PHE A 245 -24.89 4.06 -11.08
CA PHE A 245 -26.10 3.33 -11.43
C PHE A 245 -26.95 3.02 -10.18
N ALA A 246 -28.07 2.34 -10.33
CA ALA A 246 -28.90 1.91 -9.19
C ALA A 246 -28.07 1.07 -8.20
N ASP A 247 -27.29 0.11 -8.73
CA ASP A 247 -26.22 -0.58 -8.02
C ASP A 247 -24.89 -0.05 -8.58
N PRO A 248 -24.15 0.79 -7.84
CA PRO A 248 -22.96 1.47 -8.37
C PRO A 248 -21.86 0.48 -8.74
N TRP A 249 -21.28 0.65 -9.94
CA TRP A 249 -20.10 -0.09 -10.36
C TRP A 249 -18.85 0.68 -9.96
N VAL A 250 -17.83 -0.01 -9.47
CA VAL A 250 -16.53 0.60 -9.17
C VAL A 250 -15.65 0.53 -10.41
N TYR A 251 -15.05 1.64 -10.80
CA TYR A 251 -14.00 1.66 -11.81
C TYR A 251 -12.65 1.97 -11.17
N THR A 252 -11.60 1.37 -11.72
CA THR A 252 -10.21 1.58 -11.30
C THR A 252 -9.37 1.72 -12.56
N ILE A 253 -8.64 2.85 -12.68
CA ILE A 253 -7.76 3.13 -13.82
C ILE A 253 -6.45 3.67 -13.25
N PHE A 254 -5.40 2.85 -13.26
CA PHE A 254 -4.06 3.22 -12.81
C PHE A 254 -3.01 2.86 -13.84
N GLY A 255 -2.04 3.73 -14.00
CA GLY A 255 -0.83 3.48 -14.73
C GLY A 255 0.41 3.77 -13.88
N ALA A 256 1.54 3.27 -14.31
CA ALA A 256 2.82 3.50 -13.66
C ALA A 256 3.97 3.55 -14.66
N THR A 257 5.06 4.18 -14.23
CA THR A 257 6.33 4.19 -14.95
C THR A 257 7.31 3.23 -14.27
N ASN A 258 8.35 2.81 -14.97
CA ASN A 258 9.48 2.04 -14.46
C ASN A 258 9.06 0.73 -13.76
N ALA A 259 8.11 -0.02 -14.34
CA ALA A 259 7.68 -1.31 -13.82
C ALA A 259 7.47 -1.31 -12.29
N PHE A 260 6.71 -0.33 -11.78
CA PHE A 260 6.45 -0.10 -10.35
C PHE A 260 6.11 -1.37 -9.56
N ASP A 261 5.57 -2.36 -10.19
CA ASP A 261 5.20 -3.66 -9.61
C ASP A 261 5.61 -4.75 -10.60
N SER A 262 6.80 -5.26 -10.45
CA SER A 262 7.39 -6.26 -11.32
C SER A 262 6.78 -7.65 -11.13
N GLY A 263 6.92 -8.49 -12.10
CA GLY A 263 6.60 -9.90 -12.15
C GLY A 263 7.30 -10.51 -13.36
N PHE A 264 7.07 -11.77 -13.69
CA PHE A 264 7.79 -12.44 -14.77
C PHE A 264 7.53 -11.86 -16.18
N ASP A 265 6.50 -11.03 -16.35
CA ASP A 265 6.17 -10.35 -17.62
C ASP A 265 6.99 -9.09 -17.86
N GLN A 266 8.15 -8.95 -17.23
CA GLN A 266 8.96 -7.72 -17.32
C GLN A 266 9.53 -7.51 -18.70
N GLU A 267 8.91 -6.65 -19.50
CA GLU A 267 9.62 -5.87 -20.49
C GLU A 267 10.02 -4.54 -19.85
N ARG A 268 11.32 -4.38 -19.54
CA ARG A 268 11.86 -3.18 -18.87
C ARG A 268 11.89 -1.92 -19.74
N ASP A 269 11.51 -2.02 -21.00
CA ASP A 269 11.59 -0.93 -21.96
C ASP A 269 10.34 -0.03 -21.98
N ASP A 270 9.30 -0.35 -21.21
CA ASP A 270 8.10 0.48 -21.16
C ASP A 270 8.25 1.63 -20.15
N ASP A 271 8.46 2.84 -20.67
CA ASP A 271 8.43 4.07 -19.88
C ASP A 271 7.12 4.26 -19.10
N PHE A 272 6.03 3.65 -19.56
CA PHE A 272 4.70 3.71 -18.95
C PHE A 272 3.88 2.47 -19.29
N ALA A 273 3.24 1.88 -18.28
CA ALA A 273 2.32 0.75 -18.43
C ALA A 273 0.99 0.99 -17.71
N TRP A 274 -0.12 0.50 -18.29
CA TRP A 274 -1.39 0.40 -17.59
C TRP A 274 -1.36 -0.75 -16.60
N PHE A 275 -1.61 -0.45 -15.32
CA PHE A 275 -1.58 -1.45 -14.25
C PHE A 275 -2.96 -2.02 -13.96
N ASP A 276 -3.83 -1.22 -13.39
CA ASP A 276 -5.17 -1.65 -13.04
C ASP A 276 -6.16 -0.87 -13.92
N VAL A 277 -6.77 -1.54 -14.88
CA VAL A 277 -7.82 -0.97 -15.72
C VAL A 277 -9.00 -1.91 -15.67
N ARG A 278 -9.90 -1.71 -14.71
CA ARG A 278 -10.99 -2.65 -14.47
C ARG A 278 -12.26 -1.99 -14.01
N VAL A 279 -13.35 -2.72 -14.14
CA VAL A 279 -14.66 -2.40 -13.58
C VAL A 279 -15.10 -3.54 -12.67
N ASP A 280 -15.57 -3.19 -11.48
CA ASP A 280 -16.09 -4.10 -10.47
C ASP A 280 -17.60 -3.92 -10.36
N ILE A 281 -18.34 -4.96 -10.67
CA ILE A 281 -19.79 -5.00 -10.74
C ILE A 281 -20.32 -5.75 -9.53
N PRO A 282 -20.98 -5.08 -8.57
CA PRO A 282 -21.60 -5.77 -7.45
C PRO A 282 -22.74 -6.67 -7.94
N LEU A 283 -22.68 -7.92 -7.55
CA LEU A 283 -23.75 -8.90 -7.78
C LEU A 283 -24.53 -9.13 -6.49
N TYR A 284 -25.14 -10.29 -6.38
CA TYR A 284 -25.97 -10.63 -5.25
C TYR A 284 -25.14 -11.03 -4.01
N LYS A 285 -25.56 -10.56 -2.79
CA LYS A 285 -25.02 -10.95 -1.48
C LYS A 285 -23.49 -10.85 -1.30
N GLY A 286 -22.90 -9.72 -1.68
CA GLY A 286 -21.47 -9.47 -1.44
C GLY A 286 -20.55 -10.25 -2.36
N THR A 287 -21.06 -10.69 -3.49
CA THR A 287 -20.30 -11.23 -4.62
C THR A 287 -20.06 -10.11 -5.61
N THR A 288 -18.88 -10.07 -6.21
CA THR A 288 -18.47 -9.06 -7.19
C THR A 288 -17.89 -9.73 -8.43
N LEU A 289 -18.26 -9.21 -9.58
CA LEU A 289 -17.67 -9.55 -10.87
C LEU A 289 -16.72 -8.42 -11.26
N SER A 290 -15.43 -8.75 -11.43
CA SER A 290 -14.39 -7.81 -11.85
C SER A 290 -13.95 -8.14 -13.28
N ILE A 291 -13.90 -7.15 -14.17
CA ILE A 291 -13.54 -7.32 -15.57
C ILE A 291 -12.46 -6.31 -15.94
N GLY A 292 -11.35 -6.76 -16.53
CA GLY A 292 -10.26 -5.93 -17.02
C GLY A 292 -8.89 -6.37 -16.53
N LYS A 293 -7.89 -5.49 -16.71
CA LYS A 293 -6.51 -5.72 -16.26
C LYS A 293 -6.42 -5.55 -14.75
N GLN A 294 -5.91 -6.57 -14.07
CA GLN A 294 -5.86 -6.64 -12.61
C GLN A 294 -4.86 -7.70 -12.15
N LYS A 295 -4.55 -7.72 -10.85
CA LYS A 295 -3.79 -8.83 -10.26
C LYS A 295 -4.61 -10.13 -10.34
N GLU A 296 -3.94 -11.22 -10.66
CA GLU A 296 -4.52 -12.55 -10.49
C GLU A 296 -4.79 -12.82 -9.01
N PRO A 297 -5.91 -13.46 -8.64
CA PRO A 297 -6.24 -13.72 -7.23
C PRO A 297 -5.44 -14.91 -6.68
N ILE A 298 -4.17 -14.69 -6.38
CA ILE A 298 -3.25 -15.67 -5.79
C ILE A 298 -2.16 -14.93 -5.01
N SER A 299 -1.65 -15.53 -3.92
CA SER A 299 -0.58 -15.04 -3.04
C SER A 299 -0.95 -13.83 -2.18
N LEU A 300 -0.68 -13.94 -0.89
CA LEU A 300 -0.79 -12.85 0.08
C LEU A 300 0.17 -11.71 -0.28
N GLU A 301 1.42 -12.02 -0.61
CA GLU A 301 2.44 -11.03 -0.92
C GLU A 301 2.17 -10.34 -2.26
N ARG A 302 1.76 -11.10 -3.32
CA ARG A 302 1.41 -10.51 -4.62
C ARG A 302 0.23 -9.55 -4.51
N LEU A 303 -0.80 -9.90 -3.75
CA LEU A 303 -1.99 -9.06 -3.59
C LEU A 303 -1.79 -7.87 -2.67
N THR A 304 -0.88 -7.95 -1.70
CA THR A 304 -0.48 -6.81 -0.87
C THR A 304 0.14 -5.72 -1.74
N PRO A 305 -0.23 -4.44 -1.58
CA PRO A 305 0.45 -3.35 -2.26
C PRO A 305 1.94 -3.34 -1.93
N LEU A 306 2.80 -3.10 -2.94
CA LEU A 306 4.26 -3.13 -2.80
C LEU A 306 4.75 -2.30 -1.61
N ILE A 307 4.23 -1.08 -1.47
CA ILE A 307 4.60 -0.15 -0.40
C ILE A 307 4.13 -0.54 1.01
N TYR A 308 3.30 -1.60 1.14
CA TYR A 308 2.81 -2.12 2.43
C TYR A 308 3.54 -3.39 2.86
N LEU A 309 4.36 -3.96 1.98
CA LEU A 309 5.16 -5.16 2.27
C LEU A 309 6.13 -4.91 3.44
N PRO A 310 6.57 -5.96 4.13
CA PRO A 310 7.62 -5.84 5.15
C PRO A 310 8.94 -5.35 4.56
N MET A 311 9.30 -5.80 3.37
CA MET A 311 10.48 -5.41 2.62
C MET A 311 10.13 -4.51 1.45
N GLN A 312 11.14 -3.87 0.84
CA GLN A 312 10.94 -2.96 -0.30
C GLN A 312 10.43 -3.68 -1.54
N GLU A 313 10.89 -4.92 -1.74
CA GLU A 313 10.47 -5.76 -2.87
C GLU A 313 9.86 -7.07 -2.39
N ARG A 314 9.14 -7.75 -3.27
CA ARG A 314 8.58 -9.09 -3.04
C ARG A 314 9.68 -10.12 -2.97
N SER A 315 9.33 -11.28 -2.44
CA SER A 315 10.20 -12.45 -2.46
C SER A 315 10.45 -12.89 -3.90
N ALA A 316 11.68 -13.31 -4.19
CA ALA A 316 12.14 -13.60 -5.54
C ALA A 316 11.26 -14.64 -6.26
N PHE A 317 10.83 -15.70 -5.57
CA PHE A 317 9.95 -16.72 -6.17
C PHE A 317 8.56 -16.19 -6.53
N ILE A 318 8.02 -15.21 -5.79
CA ILE A 318 6.74 -14.58 -6.13
C ILE A 318 6.85 -13.79 -7.42
N ASP A 319 7.95 -13.05 -7.61
CA ASP A 319 8.19 -12.31 -8.85
C ASP A 319 8.57 -13.25 -10.01
N ALA A 320 9.25 -14.37 -9.73
CA ALA A 320 9.58 -15.38 -10.74
C ALA A 320 8.36 -16.15 -11.25
N MET A 321 7.39 -16.48 -10.38
CA MET A 321 6.32 -17.45 -10.71
C MET A 321 4.96 -16.79 -11.00
N LEU A 322 4.77 -15.51 -10.69
CA LEU A 322 3.49 -14.82 -10.85
C LEU A 322 3.62 -13.53 -11.66
N PRO A 323 2.69 -13.26 -12.57
CA PRO A 323 2.66 -11.99 -13.29
C PRO A 323 2.33 -10.82 -12.37
N ALA A 324 2.75 -9.63 -12.75
CA ALA A 324 2.39 -8.39 -12.05
C ALA A 324 0.89 -8.13 -12.17
N ARG A 325 0.36 -8.19 -13.38
CA ARG A 325 -1.04 -8.01 -13.76
C ARG A 325 -1.37 -8.89 -14.95
N ASN A 326 -2.65 -9.15 -15.12
CA ASN A 326 -3.17 -9.84 -16.30
C ASN A 326 -4.60 -9.37 -16.63
N THR A 327 -5.03 -9.52 -17.86
CA THR A 327 -6.39 -9.16 -18.29
C THR A 327 -7.32 -10.36 -18.11
N GLY A 328 -8.44 -10.16 -17.42
CA GLY A 328 -9.34 -11.26 -17.14
C GLY A 328 -10.67 -10.89 -16.51
N ILE A 329 -11.40 -11.92 -16.15
CA ILE A 329 -12.69 -11.87 -15.48
C ILE A 329 -12.59 -12.64 -14.18
N VAL A 330 -12.91 -11.99 -13.06
CA VAL A 330 -12.83 -12.57 -11.71
C VAL A 330 -14.20 -12.49 -11.04
N LEU A 331 -14.65 -13.60 -10.48
CA LEU A 331 -15.75 -13.65 -9.54
C LEU A 331 -15.18 -13.80 -8.13
N SER A 332 -15.59 -12.93 -7.20
CA SER A 332 -15.07 -12.92 -5.85
C SER A 332 -16.13 -12.61 -4.81
N GLY A 333 -15.88 -12.96 -3.56
CA GLY A 333 -16.80 -12.68 -2.49
C GLY A 333 -16.25 -12.99 -1.10
N SER A 334 -17.08 -12.75 -0.09
CA SER A 334 -16.77 -13.09 1.29
C SER A 334 -17.89 -13.92 1.91
N ALA A 335 -17.54 -14.76 2.88
CA ALA A 335 -18.44 -15.64 3.61
C ALA A 335 -18.12 -15.62 5.11
N LEU A 336 -18.94 -16.31 5.92
CA LEU A 336 -18.72 -16.48 7.35
C LEU A 336 -18.52 -15.16 8.11
N ASN A 337 -19.37 -14.17 7.86
CA ASN A 337 -19.27 -12.82 8.44
C ASN A 337 -17.91 -12.14 8.12
N ARG A 338 -17.46 -12.24 6.87
CA ARG A 338 -16.17 -11.72 6.39
C ARG A 338 -14.93 -12.39 7.01
N ARG A 339 -15.10 -13.59 7.58
CA ARG A 339 -13.96 -14.40 8.08
C ARG A 339 -13.36 -15.30 7.00
N MET A 340 -13.98 -15.38 5.84
CA MET A 340 -13.53 -16.15 4.68
C MET A 340 -13.66 -15.28 3.43
N THR A 341 -12.65 -15.31 2.57
CA THR A 341 -12.72 -14.74 1.22
C THR A 341 -12.48 -15.84 0.18
N TRP A 342 -13.07 -15.64 -0.98
CA TRP A 342 -12.83 -16.50 -2.13
C TRP A 342 -12.82 -15.67 -3.39
N ALA A 343 -11.99 -16.06 -4.35
CA ALA A 343 -11.94 -15.48 -5.67
C ALA A 343 -11.57 -16.55 -6.68
N GLY A 344 -12.13 -16.48 -7.88
CA GLY A 344 -11.79 -17.33 -9.00
C GLY A 344 -11.92 -16.57 -10.31
N GLY A 345 -10.99 -16.77 -11.24
CA GLY A 345 -10.98 -16.01 -12.48
C GLY A 345 -10.33 -16.73 -13.64
N VAL A 346 -10.63 -16.22 -14.84
CA VAL A 346 -10.04 -16.62 -16.11
C VAL A 346 -9.31 -15.40 -16.66
N PHE A 347 -8.06 -15.60 -17.09
CA PHE A 347 -7.20 -14.55 -17.60
C PHE A 347 -6.61 -14.94 -18.96
N ASN A 348 -6.28 -13.93 -19.75
CA ASN A 348 -5.62 -14.08 -21.03
C ASN A 348 -5.05 -12.73 -21.47
N ASN A 349 -3.79 -12.68 -21.86
CA ASN A 349 -3.09 -11.43 -22.16
C ASN A 349 -3.18 -10.97 -23.62
N PHE A 350 -4.20 -11.38 -24.37
CA PHE A 350 -4.33 -11.10 -25.80
C PHE A 350 -4.35 -9.61 -26.14
N ILE A 351 -4.81 -8.75 -25.23
CA ILE A 351 -4.88 -7.30 -25.46
C ILE A 351 -3.48 -6.67 -25.48
N GLU A 352 -2.56 -7.15 -24.65
CA GLU A 352 -1.21 -6.60 -24.54
C GLU A 352 -0.26 -7.17 -25.56
N GLY A 353 -0.41 -8.46 -25.89
CA GLY A 353 0.42 -9.15 -26.88
C GLY A 353 0.11 -8.77 -28.33
N ASP A 354 -0.94 -7.96 -28.59
CA ASP A 354 -1.47 -7.71 -29.95
C ASP A 354 -1.69 -9.00 -30.76
N GLU A 355 -2.08 -10.05 -30.05
CA GLU A 355 -2.26 -11.39 -30.57
C GLU A 355 -3.72 -11.82 -30.46
N SER A 356 -4.08 -12.90 -31.15
CA SER A 356 -5.43 -13.46 -31.00
C SER A 356 -5.57 -14.19 -29.66
N ILE A 357 -6.78 -14.22 -29.11
CA ILE A 357 -7.09 -14.92 -27.84
C ILE A 357 -6.71 -16.42 -27.88
N GLY A 358 -6.62 -17.01 -29.06
CA GLY A 358 -6.23 -18.41 -29.27
C GLY A 358 -4.72 -18.63 -29.26
N ASP A 359 -3.94 -17.58 -29.49
CA ASP A 359 -2.48 -17.65 -29.62
C ASP A 359 -1.77 -17.28 -28.30
N THR A 360 -2.47 -16.62 -27.38
CA THR A 360 -1.99 -16.28 -26.04
C THR A 360 -2.35 -17.34 -25.00
N ALA A 361 -1.57 -17.40 -23.93
CA ALA A 361 -1.81 -18.30 -22.81
C ALA A 361 -3.11 -17.94 -22.07
N THR A 362 -3.87 -18.95 -21.67
CA THR A 362 -5.06 -18.79 -20.83
C THR A 362 -4.79 -19.33 -19.44
N GLN A 363 -5.16 -18.57 -18.42
CA GLN A 363 -4.99 -18.93 -17.03
C GLN A 363 -6.33 -19.11 -16.33
N LEU A 364 -6.40 -20.13 -15.45
CA LEU A 364 -7.46 -20.32 -14.48
C LEU A 364 -6.86 -20.15 -13.09
N VAL A 365 -7.37 -19.18 -12.33
CA VAL A 365 -6.76 -18.82 -11.04
C VAL A 365 -7.84 -18.78 -9.97
N GLY A 366 -7.52 -19.31 -8.78
CA GLY A 366 -8.40 -19.25 -7.63
C GLY A 366 -7.65 -19.13 -6.33
N ARG A 367 -8.27 -18.44 -5.35
CA ARG A 367 -7.76 -18.25 -3.99
C ARG A 367 -8.90 -18.35 -2.98
N VAL A 368 -8.62 -19.00 -1.87
CA VAL A 368 -9.50 -19.00 -0.68
C VAL A 368 -8.67 -18.61 0.53
N THR A 369 -9.16 -17.67 1.33
CA THR A 369 -8.53 -17.30 2.60
C THR A 369 -9.51 -17.37 3.75
N GLY A 370 -8.98 -17.49 4.96
CA GLY A 370 -9.78 -17.53 6.16
C GLY A 370 -9.09 -16.94 7.38
N ILE A 371 -9.92 -16.49 8.33
CA ILE A 371 -9.51 -16.10 9.68
C ILE A 371 -10.08 -17.16 10.63
N PRO A 372 -9.41 -18.33 10.81
CA PRO A 372 -9.93 -19.40 11.67
C PRO A 372 -10.03 -18.95 13.13
N TRP A 373 -9.16 -18.04 13.55
CA TRP A 373 -9.20 -17.49 14.89
C TRP A 373 -8.90 -15.98 14.91
N GLN A 374 -9.64 -15.26 15.74
CA GLN A 374 -9.45 -13.85 16.03
C GLN A 374 -9.93 -13.56 17.45
N SER A 375 -9.12 -12.79 18.22
CA SER A 375 -9.54 -12.35 19.57
C SER A 375 -10.73 -11.38 19.51
N PRO A 376 -11.54 -11.29 20.57
CA PRO A 376 -12.70 -10.40 20.61
C PRO A 376 -12.36 -8.92 20.40
N ASP A 377 -11.21 -8.47 20.91
CA ASP A 377 -10.68 -7.11 20.76
C ASP A 377 -9.99 -6.89 19.40
N LYS A 378 -9.95 -7.92 18.55
CA LYS A 378 -9.30 -7.95 17.25
C LYS A 378 -7.78 -7.65 17.28
N SER A 379 -7.13 -7.66 18.43
CA SER A 379 -5.68 -7.46 18.54
C SER A 379 -4.88 -8.64 18.02
N ASN A 380 -5.43 -9.84 18.10
CA ASN A 380 -4.82 -11.08 17.63
C ASN A 380 -5.66 -11.69 16.51
N LEU A 381 -4.98 -12.22 15.52
CA LEU A 381 -5.62 -12.79 14.33
C LEU A 381 -4.70 -13.85 13.73
N PHE A 382 -5.28 -14.95 13.29
CA PHE A 382 -4.59 -15.97 12.51
C PHE A 382 -5.24 -16.06 11.13
N HIS A 383 -4.43 -15.97 10.08
CA HIS A 383 -4.82 -16.03 8.68
C HIS A 383 -4.25 -17.30 8.05
N LEU A 384 -5.08 -17.97 7.26
CA LEU A 384 -4.69 -19.04 6.36
C LEU A 384 -5.21 -18.73 4.96
N GLY A 385 -4.43 -19.09 3.95
CA GLY A 385 -4.82 -18.98 2.56
C GLY A 385 -4.28 -20.13 1.71
N ALA A 386 -4.95 -20.38 0.60
CA ALA A 386 -4.50 -21.28 -0.44
C ALA A 386 -4.89 -20.73 -1.81
N GLY A 387 -3.96 -20.80 -2.74
CA GLY A 387 -4.11 -20.38 -4.12
C GLY A 387 -3.78 -21.50 -5.09
N TYR A 388 -4.40 -21.46 -6.26
CA TYR A 388 -4.12 -22.35 -7.36
C TYR A 388 -4.17 -21.58 -8.68
N ARG A 389 -3.19 -21.83 -9.55
CA ARG A 389 -3.11 -21.27 -10.89
C ARG A 389 -2.78 -22.37 -11.88
N TYR A 390 -3.61 -22.51 -12.89
CA TYR A 390 -3.33 -23.26 -14.10
C TYR A 390 -3.07 -22.30 -15.24
N SER A 391 -2.07 -22.55 -16.07
CA SER A 391 -1.82 -21.82 -17.30
C SER A 391 -1.43 -22.80 -18.41
N ASN A 392 -2.03 -22.66 -19.58
CA ASN A 392 -1.46 -23.29 -20.76
C ASN A 392 -0.37 -22.39 -21.34
N ALA A 393 0.78 -22.95 -21.63
CA ALA A 393 1.85 -22.24 -22.32
C ALA A 393 1.64 -22.35 -23.83
N LYS A 394 1.65 -21.23 -24.54
CA LYS A 394 1.51 -21.23 -26.01
C LYS A 394 2.84 -20.98 -26.73
N GLN A 395 3.74 -20.26 -26.08
CA GLN A 395 5.03 -19.82 -26.64
C GLN A 395 6.21 -20.21 -25.75
N GLY A 396 6.03 -21.24 -24.90
CA GLY A 396 6.98 -21.59 -23.88
C GLY A 396 6.74 -20.82 -22.56
N THR A 397 7.65 -21.00 -21.63
CA THR A 397 7.60 -20.29 -20.33
C THR A 397 8.98 -19.97 -19.82
N LEU A 398 9.08 -18.96 -18.98
CA LEU A 398 10.32 -18.44 -18.42
C LEU A 398 10.08 -18.04 -16.96
N TYR A 399 10.92 -18.51 -16.04
CA TYR A 399 10.96 -18.02 -14.67
C TYR A 399 12.30 -17.35 -14.41
N LEU A 400 12.28 -16.13 -13.92
CA LEU A 400 13.47 -15.36 -13.59
C LEU A 400 13.20 -14.39 -12.45
N SER A 401 14.23 -14.04 -11.68
CA SER A 401 14.12 -13.01 -10.66
C SER A 401 15.45 -12.34 -10.34
N GLU A 402 15.34 -11.07 -9.98
CA GLU A 402 16.36 -10.31 -9.25
C GLU A 402 16.37 -10.73 -7.77
N PRO A 403 17.43 -10.42 -7.01
CA PRO A 403 17.55 -10.82 -5.61
C PRO A 403 16.77 -9.87 -4.67
N GLU A 404 15.47 -9.67 -4.91
CA GLU A 404 14.58 -8.81 -4.11
C GLU A 404 15.06 -7.35 -4.01
N THR A 405 15.82 -6.92 -4.99
CA THR A 405 16.41 -5.60 -5.09
C THR A 405 16.16 -5.07 -6.49
N ASN A 406 15.46 -3.95 -6.59
CA ASN A 406 15.24 -3.32 -7.89
C ASN A 406 16.55 -2.82 -8.48
N ASN A 407 16.64 -2.81 -9.81
CA ASN A 407 17.85 -2.43 -10.56
C ASN A 407 19.05 -3.28 -10.15
N SER A 408 18.99 -4.57 -10.42
CA SER A 408 20.01 -5.57 -10.16
C SER A 408 20.21 -6.48 -11.37
N ALA A 409 21.27 -7.27 -11.36
CA ALA A 409 21.38 -8.42 -12.25
C ALA A 409 20.31 -9.48 -11.92
N LEU A 410 19.99 -10.32 -12.89
CA LEU A 410 19.19 -11.53 -12.65
C LEU A 410 20.06 -12.57 -11.94
N PHE A 411 19.56 -13.10 -10.82
CA PHE A 411 20.29 -14.12 -10.05
C PHE A 411 19.81 -15.53 -10.38
N VAL A 412 18.51 -15.70 -10.56
CA VAL A 412 17.91 -16.99 -10.95
C VAL A 412 17.17 -16.87 -12.27
N ASN A 413 17.33 -17.87 -13.14
CA ASN A 413 16.77 -17.83 -14.49
C ASN A 413 16.73 -19.23 -15.11
N THR A 414 15.53 -19.74 -15.39
CA THR A 414 15.32 -21.07 -16.04
C THR A 414 15.74 -21.10 -17.49
N GLN A 415 16.01 -19.96 -18.12
CA GLN A 415 15.96 -19.79 -19.56
C GLN A 415 14.58 -20.16 -20.12
N ASN A 416 14.34 -19.91 -21.41
CA ASN A 416 13.05 -20.18 -22.01
C ASN A 416 12.84 -21.69 -22.21
N ILE A 417 11.82 -22.25 -21.54
CA ILE A 417 11.35 -23.63 -21.71
C ILE A 417 10.37 -23.63 -22.90
N VAL A 418 10.92 -23.79 -24.10
CA VAL A 418 10.20 -23.52 -25.36
C VAL A 418 9.06 -24.51 -25.68
N ASP A 419 9.11 -25.72 -25.14
CA ASP A 419 8.10 -26.78 -25.32
C ASP A 419 7.21 -26.97 -24.09
N ALA A 420 7.12 -25.95 -23.24
CA ALA A 420 6.18 -25.95 -22.12
C ALA A 420 4.73 -26.02 -22.66
N GLU A 421 3.94 -26.96 -22.13
CA GLU A 421 2.55 -27.17 -22.54
C GLU A 421 1.59 -26.61 -21.49
N ASP A 422 1.72 -27.08 -20.25
CA ASP A 422 0.87 -26.71 -19.11
C ASP A 422 1.71 -26.38 -17.88
N MET A 423 1.21 -25.45 -17.08
CA MET A 423 1.83 -25.05 -15.81
C MET A 423 0.80 -25.10 -14.68
N TYR A 424 1.20 -25.63 -13.53
CA TYR A 424 0.37 -25.81 -12.36
C TYR A 424 1.06 -25.17 -11.16
N THR A 425 0.55 -24.07 -10.65
CA THR A 425 1.11 -23.38 -9.49
C THR A 425 0.17 -23.51 -8.29
N VAL A 426 0.73 -23.92 -7.15
CA VAL A 426 0.03 -23.97 -5.85
C VAL A 426 0.69 -22.99 -4.91
N ASP A 427 -0.12 -22.28 -4.15
CA ASP A 427 0.31 -21.31 -3.14
C ASP A 427 -0.37 -21.61 -1.79
N LEU A 428 0.39 -21.57 -0.71
CA LEU A 428 -0.07 -21.75 0.67
C LEU A 428 0.38 -20.56 1.51
N GLU A 429 -0.57 -19.95 2.22
CA GLU A 429 -0.37 -18.72 2.96
C GLU A 429 -0.66 -18.93 4.46
N VAL A 430 0.18 -18.35 5.29
CA VAL A 430 -0.04 -18.26 6.73
C VAL A 430 0.36 -16.89 7.25
N ALA A 431 -0.45 -16.31 8.13
CA ALA A 431 -0.02 -15.14 8.87
C ALA A 431 -0.64 -15.09 10.27
N TRP A 432 0.11 -14.53 11.20
CA TRP A 432 -0.30 -14.28 12.56
C TRP A 432 -0.01 -12.83 12.94
N ARG A 433 -1.01 -12.14 13.47
CA ARG A 433 -0.84 -10.83 14.06
C ARG A 433 -1.13 -10.88 15.56
N SER A 434 -0.28 -10.25 16.35
CA SER A 434 -0.46 -10.06 17.77
C SER A 434 -0.09 -8.63 18.17
N GLY A 435 -1.12 -7.76 18.27
CA GLY A 435 -0.91 -6.34 18.49
C GLY A 435 0.02 -5.73 17.42
N PRO A 436 1.19 -5.17 17.81
CA PRO A 436 2.15 -4.55 16.90
C PRO A 436 3.01 -5.54 16.11
N PHE A 437 2.87 -6.85 16.34
CA PHE A 437 3.63 -7.88 15.64
C PHE A 437 2.81 -8.51 14.51
N VAL A 438 3.44 -8.71 13.36
CA VAL A 438 2.93 -9.53 12.27
C VAL A 438 4.03 -10.52 11.87
N LEU A 439 3.69 -11.79 11.82
CA LEU A 439 4.50 -12.85 11.22
C LEU A 439 3.73 -13.40 10.04
N SER A 440 4.36 -13.54 8.88
CA SER A 440 3.75 -14.10 7.68
C SER A 440 4.72 -14.99 6.94
N GLY A 441 4.19 -15.93 6.17
CA GLY A 441 4.94 -16.82 5.31
C GLY A 441 4.07 -17.35 4.19
N GLU A 442 4.71 -17.64 3.07
CA GLU A 442 4.10 -18.32 1.94
C GLU A 442 5.04 -19.41 1.43
N TYR A 443 4.47 -20.46 0.89
CA TYR A 443 5.13 -21.49 0.10
C TYR A 443 4.45 -21.59 -1.24
N MET A 444 5.23 -21.56 -2.31
CA MET A 444 4.74 -21.73 -3.68
C MET A 444 5.51 -22.80 -4.41
N GLN A 445 4.81 -23.56 -5.23
CA GLN A 445 5.37 -24.58 -6.10
C GLN A 445 4.71 -24.47 -7.47
N SER A 446 5.52 -24.54 -8.53
CA SER A 446 5.07 -24.52 -9.93
C SER A 446 5.65 -25.68 -10.70
N GLU A 447 4.79 -26.56 -11.21
CA GLU A 447 5.14 -27.68 -12.09
C GLU A 447 4.94 -27.25 -13.54
N VAL A 448 5.93 -27.50 -14.40
CA VAL A 448 5.89 -27.21 -15.85
C VAL A 448 5.91 -28.52 -16.62
N LYS A 449 4.93 -28.75 -17.48
CA LYS A 449 4.92 -29.87 -18.40
C LYS A 449 5.73 -29.55 -19.64
N SER A 450 6.87 -30.22 -19.81
CA SER A 450 7.82 -30.04 -20.90
C SER A 450 8.66 -31.29 -21.08
N VAL A 451 8.64 -31.86 -22.27
CA VAL A 451 9.42 -33.06 -22.59
C VAL A 451 10.93 -32.78 -22.58
N SER A 452 11.36 -31.64 -23.12
CA SER A 452 12.79 -31.29 -23.19
C SER A 452 13.34 -30.94 -21.82
N ALA A 453 12.57 -30.26 -20.97
CA ALA A 453 12.94 -29.88 -19.61
C ALA A 453 12.76 -31.05 -18.61
N GLY A 454 12.03 -32.11 -18.94
CA GLY A 454 11.82 -33.28 -18.08
C GLY A 454 10.77 -33.05 -16.98
N ASP A 455 9.75 -32.24 -17.24
CA ASP A 455 8.65 -31.89 -16.32
C ASP A 455 9.16 -31.27 -15.01
N PRO A 456 9.93 -30.18 -15.04
CA PRO A 456 10.53 -29.61 -13.83
C PRO A 456 9.47 -29.02 -12.88
N THR A 457 9.84 -29.04 -11.59
CA THR A 457 9.07 -28.44 -10.50
C THR A 457 9.91 -27.40 -9.77
N PHE A 458 9.51 -26.15 -9.82
CA PHE A 458 10.16 -25.04 -9.14
C PHE A 458 9.43 -24.70 -7.86
N SER A 459 10.17 -24.20 -6.85
CA SER A 459 9.55 -23.87 -5.57
C SER A 459 10.25 -22.69 -4.88
N GLY A 460 9.53 -22.09 -3.95
CA GLY A 460 10.08 -21.05 -3.09
C GLY A 460 9.20 -20.82 -1.87
N TRP A 461 9.78 -20.20 -0.86
CA TRP A 461 9.06 -19.83 0.34
C TRP A 461 9.73 -18.66 1.06
N TYR A 462 8.96 -17.96 1.87
CA TYR A 462 9.52 -17.00 2.81
C TYR A 462 8.87 -17.11 4.19
N VAL A 463 9.60 -16.59 5.18
CA VAL A 463 9.05 -16.19 6.47
C VAL A 463 9.48 -14.76 6.75
N SER A 464 8.53 -13.88 7.08
CA SER A 464 8.79 -12.48 7.36
C SER A 464 8.12 -12.04 8.65
N GLY A 465 8.77 -11.12 9.37
CA GLY A 465 8.28 -10.51 10.58
C GLY A 465 8.30 -9.00 10.52
N ILE A 466 7.29 -8.37 11.13
CA ILE A 466 7.18 -6.93 11.33
C ILE A 466 6.93 -6.68 12.81
N TRP A 467 7.66 -5.72 13.38
CA TRP A 467 7.41 -5.21 14.71
C TRP A 467 7.30 -3.69 14.68
N ALA A 468 6.09 -3.16 14.92
CA ALA A 468 5.87 -1.73 15.09
C ALA A 468 6.37 -1.31 16.47
N LEU A 469 7.53 -0.65 16.53
CA LEU A 469 8.21 -0.22 17.77
C LEU A 469 7.38 0.82 18.53
N THR A 470 6.61 1.61 17.80
CA THR A 470 5.73 2.67 18.35
C THR A 470 4.36 2.14 18.76
N GLY A 471 4.10 0.84 18.55
CA GLY A 471 2.93 0.14 19.08
C GLY A 471 1.73 0.08 18.14
N GLU A 472 1.82 0.63 16.94
CA GLU A 472 0.74 0.58 15.95
C GLU A 472 0.45 -0.85 15.52
N MET A 473 -0.83 -1.14 15.35
CA MET A 473 -1.29 -2.44 14.87
C MET A 473 -1.70 -2.35 13.40
N ARG A 474 -1.03 -3.09 12.51
CA ARG A 474 -1.43 -3.18 11.10
C ARG A 474 -2.83 -3.75 10.98
N GLN A 475 -3.68 -3.06 10.25
CA GLN A 475 -5.04 -3.52 10.00
C GLN A 475 -5.04 -4.67 9.00
N TYR A 476 -6.00 -5.56 9.15
CA TYR A 476 -6.25 -6.63 8.19
C TYR A 476 -7.50 -6.29 7.39
N ASN A 477 -7.38 -6.33 6.06
CA ASN A 477 -8.52 -6.17 5.16
C ASN A 477 -9.22 -7.53 4.96
N PRO A 478 -10.39 -7.76 5.56
CA PRO A 478 -11.06 -9.05 5.46
C PRO A 478 -11.73 -9.29 4.09
N GLN A 479 -11.76 -8.29 3.22
CA GLN A 479 -12.28 -8.44 1.84
C GLN A 479 -11.16 -8.84 0.87
N GLY A 480 -9.95 -8.30 1.07
CA GLY A 480 -8.78 -8.64 0.26
C GLY A 480 -7.98 -9.82 0.79
N GLY A 481 -8.17 -10.20 2.06
CA GLY A 481 -7.35 -11.21 2.70
C GLY A 481 -5.88 -10.79 2.81
N VAL A 482 -5.60 -9.51 3.11
CA VAL A 482 -4.24 -8.93 3.15
C VAL A 482 -4.10 -7.94 4.30
N PHE A 483 -2.85 -7.67 4.72
CA PHE A 483 -2.54 -6.64 5.70
C PHE A 483 -2.36 -5.28 5.05
N GLN A 484 -2.72 -4.23 5.80
CA GLN A 484 -2.58 -2.83 5.41
C GLN A 484 -1.30 -2.22 5.97
N ARG A 485 -0.99 -0.96 5.59
CA ARG A 485 0.05 -0.17 6.26
C ARG A 485 -0.29 0.05 7.74
N PRO A 486 0.69 0.36 8.62
CA PRO A 486 0.39 0.76 9.99
C PRO A 486 -0.40 2.07 9.98
N PRO A 487 -1.38 2.23 10.86
CA PRO A 487 -1.96 3.53 11.12
C PRO A 487 -0.89 4.40 11.81
N VAL A 488 -0.69 5.63 11.34
CA VAL A 488 0.22 6.58 12.00
C VAL A 488 -0.59 7.33 13.05
N ALA A 489 -0.46 6.94 14.32
CA ALA A 489 -1.26 7.49 15.41
C ALA A 489 -1.03 8.99 15.60
N LYS A 490 0.22 9.46 15.46
CA LYS A 490 0.60 10.85 15.53
C LYS A 490 1.77 11.13 14.58
N SER A 491 1.50 11.88 13.51
CA SER A 491 2.50 12.21 12.50
C SER A 491 3.56 13.19 13.02
N VAL A 492 4.68 13.30 12.30
CA VAL A 492 5.74 14.27 12.65
C VAL A 492 5.26 15.72 12.55
N TYR A 493 4.30 16.02 11.66
CA TYR A 493 3.69 17.35 11.56
C TYR A 493 2.81 17.72 12.76
N GLN A 494 2.35 16.71 13.49
CA GLN A 494 1.59 16.86 14.73
C GLN A 494 2.47 16.76 15.97
N ASN A 495 3.80 17.00 15.84
CA ASN A 495 4.79 16.79 16.89
C ASN A 495 4.81 15.35 17.44
N GLY A 496 4.49 14.38 16.61
CA GLY A 496 4.61 12.95 16.90
C GLY A 496 5.95 12.40 16.43
N MET A 497 6.17 11.11 16.68
CA MET A 497 7.34 10.37 16.22
C MET A 497 7.09 9.65 14.88
N GLY A 498 5.85 9.72 14.34
CA GLY A 498 5.44 8.83 13.27
C GLY A 498 5.32 7.38 13.75
N ALA A 499 5.28 6.43 12.83
CA ALA A 499 5.27 5.00 13.15
C ALA A 499 6.59 4.35 12.70
N TRP A 500 7.24 3.59 13.60
CA TRP A 500 8.51 2.92 13.36
C TRP A 500 8.31 1.41 13.33
N GLU A 501 8.82 0.76 12.29
CA GLU A 501 8.75 -0.70 12.14
C GLU A 501 10.14 -1.28 11.95
N LEU A 502 10.46 -2.36 12.68
CA LEU A 502 11.54 -3.27 12.35
C LEU A 502 10.98 -4.43 11.53
N THR A 503 11.72 -4.82 10.50
CA THR A 503 11.32 -5.88 9.59
C THR A 503 12.46 -6.87 9.39
N ALA A 504 12.12 -8.14 9.23
CA ALA A 504 13.05 -9.19 8.86
C ALA A 504 12.38 -10.18 7.93
N ARG A 505 13.14 -10.76 6.99
CA ARG A 505 12.68 -11.84 6.10
C ARG A 505 13.82 -12.80 5.82
N TYR A 506 13.51 -14.08 5.81
CA TYR A 506 14.27 -15.08 5.11
C TYR A 506 13.43 -15.60 3.96
N SER A 507 14.01 -15.66 2.78
CA SER A 507 13.38 -16.22 1.58
C SER A 507 14.32 -17.19 0.88
N TRP A 508 13.73 -18.19 0.24
CA TRP A 508 14.40 -19.21 -0.53
C TRP A 508 13.66 -19.40 -1.86
N THR A 509 14.41 -19.53 -2.93
CA THR A 509 13.90 -19.73 -4.30
C THR A 509 14.75 -20.76 -5.00
N ASP A 510 14.13 -21.80 -5.53
CA ASP A 510 14.79 -22.84 -6.32
C ASP A 510 14.12 -22.98 -7.69
N LEU A 511 14.88 -22.64 -8.73
CA LEU A 511 14.48 -22.77 -10.12
C LEU A 511 15.31 -23.87 -10.84
N SER A 512 15.83 -24.84 -10.08
CA SER A 512 16.64 -25.97 -10.61
C SER A 512 15.93 -27.28 -10.35
N ASP A 513 15.49 -27.96 -11.41
CA ASP A 513 14.94 -29.31 -11.35
C ASP A 513 14.99 -29.98 -12.73
N ALA A 514 15.09 -31.32 -12.74
CA ALA A 514 15.18 -32.14 -13.92
C ALA A 514 16.30 -31.70 -14.89
N ASN A 515 15.97 -31.20 -16.08
CA ASN A 515 16.94 -30.72 -17.06
C ASN A 515 17.14 -29.19 -17.03
N VAL A 516 16.55 -28.51 -16.05
CA VAL A 516 16.65 -27.05 -15.87
C VAL A 516 17.58 -26.75 -14.71
N ASN A 517 18.55 -25.87 -14.93
CA ASN A 517 19.45 -25.36 -13.89
C ASN A 517 19.28 -23.84 -13.81
N GLY A 518 18.20 -23.38 -13.19
CA GLY A 518 17.84 -21.96 -13.07
C GLY A 518 18.44 -21.26 -11.86
N GLY A 519 19.13 -22.00 -10.99
CA GLY A 519 19.75 -21.51 -9.75
C GLY A 519 18.87 -21.64 -8.52
N GLU A 520 19.54 -21.73 -7.36
CA GLU A 520 18.96 -21.72 -6.03
C GLU A 520 19.47 -20.50 -5.26
N MET A 521 18.58 -19.74 -4.65
CA MET A 521 18.92 -18.47 -4.01
C MET A 521 18.30 -18.36 -2.61
N ASP A 522 19.15 -18.05 -1.64
CA ASP A 522 18.80 -17.74 -0.26
C ASP A 522 19.00 -16.24 0.02
N ILE A 523 18.03 -15.60 0.67
CA ILE A 523 18.16 -14.18 1.04
C ILE A 523 17.77 -13.97 2.49
N TRP A 524 18.70 -13.41 3.28
CA TRP A 524 18.45 -12.87 4.60
C TRP A 524 18.30 -11.37 4.52
N SER A 525 17.17 -10.86 4.96
CA SER A 525 16.85 -9.43 4.91
C SER A 525 16.50 -8.89 6.27
N ALA A 526 17.00 -7.70 6.59
CA ALA A 526 16.61 -6.95 7.78
C ALA A 526 16.43 -5.47 7.42
N GLY A 527 15.45 -4.82 8.02
CA GLY A 527 15.15 -3.44 7.69
C GLY A 527 14.51 -2.64 8.82
N ILE A 528 14.56 -1.34 8.65
CA ILE A 528 13.86 -0.36 9.48
C ILE A 528 13.06 0.54 8.58
N ARG A 529 11.81 0.80 8.95
CA ARG A 529 10.90 1.67 8.23
C ARG A 529 10.34 2.72 9.17
N TRP A 530 10.30 3.96 8.69
CA TRP A 530 9.73 5.10 9.39
C TRP A 530 8.62 5.74 8.56
N TRP A 531 7.41 5.59 9.00
CA TRP A 531 6.26 6.33 8.49
C TRP A 531 6.20 7.68 9.20
N LEU A 532 6.67 8.74 8.54
CA LEU A 532 6.61 10.11 9.05
C LEU A 532 5.17 10.58 9.18
N THR A 533 4.39 10.22 8.18
CA THR A 533 2.95 10.51 8.07
C THR A 533 2.27 9.30 7.41
N PRO A 534 0.93 9.24 7.34
CA PRO A 534 0.25 8.24 6.51
C PRO A 534 0.67 8.24 5.04
N PHE A 535 1.29 9.31 4.54
CA PHE A 535 1.58 9.52 3.12
C PHE A 535 3.08 9.52 2.79
N ILE A 536 3.94 9.54 3.79
CA ILE A 536 5.40 9.61 3.60
C ILE A 536 6.07 8.56 4.45
N ASN A 537 6.84 7.68 3.84
CA ASN A 537 7.72 6.79 4.58
C ASN A 537 9.13 6.77 3.98
N VAL A 538 10.09 6.48 4.87
CA VAL A 538 11.49 6.20 4.54
C VAL A 538 11.79 4.81 5.08
N ASP A 539 12.43 3.98 4.29
CA ASP A 539 12.91 2.69 4.77
C ASP A 539 14.33 2.38 4.30
N MET A 540 15.01 1.56 5.08
CA MET A 540 16.34 1.07 4.80
C MET A 540 16.35 -0.44 5.06
N ASN A 541 16.86 -1.20 4.08
CA ASN A 541 16.97 -2.65 4.14
C ASN A 541 18.40 -3.07 3.81
N TYR A 542 18.92 -4.04 4.55
CA TYR A 542 20.11 -4.79 4.21
C TYR A 542 19.72 -6.21 3.81
N ARG A 543 20.33 -6.73 2.74
CA ARG A 543 20.15 -8.11 2.28
C ARG A 543 21.50 -8.77 2.13
N TYR A 544 21.57 -10.01 2.62
CA TYR A 544 22.65 -10.94 2.35
C TYR A 544 22.09 -12.05 1.47
N ILE A 545 22.69 -12.23 0.31
CA ILE A 545 22.22 -13.08 -0.78
C ILE A 545 23.26 -14.18 -0.98
N SER A 546 22.80 -15.43 -1.05
CA SER A 546 23.60 -16.59 -1.42
C SER A 546 23.00 -17.22 -2.67
N LEU A 547 23.83 -17.48 -3.68
CA LEU A 547 23.43 -18.07 -4.95
C LEU A 547 24.22 -19.32 -5.24
N ASP A 548 23.50 -20.43 -5.42
CA ASP A 548 24.02 -21.67 -5.97
C ASP A 548 23.45 -21.89 -7.37
N GLY A 549 24.32 -22.17 -8.35
CA GLY A 549 23.95 -22.33 -9.75
C GLY A 549 24.59 -21.29 -10.68
N PRO A 550 24.24 -21.32 -11.96
CA PRO A 550 24.95 -20.57 -13.00
C PRO A 550 24.72 -19.06 -12.93
N GLY A 551 23.58 -18.58 -12.43
CA GLY A 551 23.17 -17.21 -12.61
C GLY A 551 23.11 -16.85 -14.11
N LEU A 552 23.92 -15.89 -14.54
CA LEU A 552 24.12 -15.52 -15.96
C LEU A 552 25.32 -16.21 -16.61
N SER A 553 26.10 -16.99 -15.83
CA SER A 553 27.27 -17.74 -16.31
C SER A 553 26.84 -18.96 -17.13
N ASN A 554 27.73 -19.46 -17.97
CA ASN A 554 27.54 -20.75 -18.66
C ASN A 554 28.10 -21.95 -17.84
N ASP A 555 28.68 -21.73 -16.65
CA ASP A 555 29.18 -22.79 -15.80
C ASP A 555 28.12 -23.25 -14.81
N PRO A 556 27.53 -24.45 -14.99
CA PRO A 556 26.45 -24.96 -14.13
C PRO A 556 26.93 -25.37 -12.74
N ASN A 557 28.24 -25.44 -12.47
CA ASN A 557 28.80 -25.92 -11.21
C ASN A 557 29.18 -24.80 -10.24
N LEU A 558 28.91 -23.55 -10.58
CA LEU A 558 29.16 -22.44 -9.67
C LEU A 558 28.26 -22.53 -8.44
N SER A 559 28.84 -22.43 -7.27
CA SER A 559 28.11 -22.47 -5.99
C SER A 559 28.77 -21.56 -4.97
N ASN A 560 28.03 -21.15 -3.93
CA ASN A 560 28.48 -20.24 -2.89
C ASN A 560 28.82 -18.83 -3.37
N GLY A 561 28.13 -18.31 -4.37
CA GLY A 561 28.16 -16.89 -4.71
C GLY A 561 27.47 -16.08 -3.62
N ASN A 562 28.20 -15.13 -3.01
CA ASN A 562 27.65 -14.34 -1.90
C ASN A 562 27.75 -12.86 -2.20
N SER A 563 26.68 -12.14 -1.92
CA SER A 563 26.58 -10.71 -2.13
C SER A 563 25.82 -10.03 -1.01
N GLY A 564 26.14 -8.76 -0.78
CA GLY A 564 25.42 -7.94 0.20
C GLY A 564 25.03 -6.60 -0.38
N VAL A 565 23.79 -6.18 -0.15
CA VAL A 565 23.24 -4.92 -0.67
C VAL A 565 22.51 -4.13 0.42
N LEU A 566 22.70 -2.82 0.40
CA LEU A 566 21.99 -1.86 1.22
C LEU A 566 21.07 -1.03 0.30
N ASN A 567 19.77 -1.02 0.63
CA ASN A 567 18.76 -0.26 -0.10
C ASN A 567 18.12 0.77 0.82
N GLY A 568 18.00 2.00 0.34
CA GLY A 568 17.20 3.06 0.94
C GLY A 568 16.04 3.43 0.03
N ARG A 569 14.84 3.65 0.57
CA ARG A 569 13.64 4.02 -0.18
C ARG A 569 12.93 5.20 0.46
N LEU A 570 12.50 6.14 -0.35
CA LEU A 570 11.55 7.19 0.02
C LEU A 570 10.25 6.99 -0.76
N VAL A 571 9.13 6.91 -0.05
CA VAL A 571 7.79 6.84 -0.64
C VAL A 571 7.04 8.11 -0.34
N LEU A 572 6.47 8.71 -1.38
CA LEU A 572 5.58 9.87 -1.31
C LEU A 572 4.23 9.49 -1.92
N LEU A 573 3.15 9.61 -1.13
CA LEU A 573 1.78 9.31 -1.57
C LEU A 573 0.97 10.59 -1.64
N LEU A 574 0.19 10.71 -2.70
CA LEU A 574 -0.87 11.68 -2.89
C LEU A 574 -2.18 10.89 -2.96
N GLU A 575 -2.90 10.83 -1.85
CA GLU A 575 -4.12 10.03 -1.74
C GLU A 575 -5.27 10.85 -1.17
#